data_092c9b0972da17e26afa69a6e4ee6ede
#
_entry.id   092c9b0972da17e26afa69a6e4ee6ede
#
_cell.length_a   1.000
_cell.length_b   1.000
_cell.length_c   1.000
_cell.angle_alpha   90.00
_cell.angle_beta   90.00
_cell.angle_gamma   90.00
#
_symmetry.space_group_name_H-M   'P 1'
#
loop_
_entity.id
_entity.type
_entity.pdbx_description
1 polymer ?
#
loop_
_entity_poly.entity_id
_entity_poly.type
_entity_poly.pdbx_seq_one_letter_code
_entity_poly.pdbx_strand_id
1 'polypeptide(L)'
;MQNNLTKKEIDNLYNWAKKYDIKELKTKDKNKLLNIKELTLGELFRAEKNFSYIPNAIFKLVNIKELYINSINLKALPKDIGNLINLEELVIGGDCKLKKLPKEIGKLTNLKKLEIRCEKLNELPKELFNLTNLKEFEIRSENLEKLPKEIGKLTNLKKLEIGCKKSNELPKELFNLTNLKSIIISCDKLVKLPKEICNFSKLENIEIACENLKELPHEIGNLKKLKYFTLWESNLKKIPKEFGNLINLESFSIYSCILKEFPKEITNFTKLIHLTIECYKMKELPREIGNLINLKSLYIKSANLKELPKEIKNLVNLERIDIIWDGYAKRLPNEILNFEKLKFIEIKKLGFIYKSVGRKYKIEKAKKKIKKNINKTKKG
;
A
#
# COMPACT_ATOMS: atom_id res chain seq x y z
N MET A 1 -38.04 0.18 14.48
CA MET A 1 -37.95 -1.24 14.94
C MET A 1 -37.43 -1.24 16.35
N GLN A 2 -38.08 -1.93 17.30
CA GLN A 2 -37.69 -1.88 18.72
C GLN A 2 -36.33 -2.55 18.91
N ASN A 3 -35.33 -1.75 19.33
CA ASN A 3 -33.99 -2.20 19.72
C ASN A 3 -34.01 -2.92 21.07
N ASN A 4 -34.92 -3.87 21.23
CA ASN A 4 -35.13 -4.52 22.52
C ASN A 4 -34.43 -5.87 22.54
N LEU A 5 -33.29 -5.96 23.24
CA LEU A 5 -32.64 -7.22 23.57
C LEU A 5 -33.51 -7.95 24.59
N THR A 6 -33.89 -9.19 24.30
CA THR A 6 -34.53 -10.09 25.24
C THR A 6 -33.52 -10.67 26.22
N LYS A 7 -33.97 -11.14 27.39
CA LYS A 7 -33.10 -11.80 28.38
C LYS A 7 -32.34 -12.98 27.76
N LYS A 8 -33.04 -13.80 26.95
CA LYS A 8 -32.43 -14.95 26.24
C LYS A 8 -31.32 -14.54 25.29
N GLU A 9 -31.50 -13.43 24.54
CA GLU A 9 -30.48 -12.90 23.63
C GLU A 9 -29.26 -12.38 24.40
N ILE A 10 -29.47 -11.73 25.54
CA ILE A 10 -28.39 -11.26 26.41
C ILE A 10 -27.59 -12.44 26.97
N ASP A 11 -28.25 -13.50 27.46
CA ASP A 11 -27.59 -14.68 27.98
C ASP A 11 -26.81 -15.42 26.88
N ASN A 12 -27.38 -15.57 25.69
CA ASN A 12 -26.71 -16.18 24.53
C ASN A 12 -25.48 -15.36 24.10
N LEU A 13 -25.61 -14.01 24.06
CA LEU A 13 -24.54 -13.12 23.70
C LEU A 13 -23.40 -13.16 24.71
N TYR A 14 -23.72 -13.17 26.01
CA TYR A 14 -22.75 -13.31 27.10
C TYR A 14 -21.96 -14.63 26.99
N ASN A 15 -22.67 -15.76 26.79
CA ASN A 15 -22.04 -17.08 26.65
C ASN A 15 -21.13 -17.15 25.42
N TRP A 16 -21.58 -16.59 24.29
CA TRP A 16 -20.78 -16.49 23.07
C TRP A 16 -19.54 -15.62 23.28
N ALA A 17 -19.71 -14.47 23.92
CA ALA A 17 -18.61 -13.55 24.24
C ALA A 17 -17.58 -14.18 25.18
N LYS A 18 -18.05 -14.98 26.16
CA LYS A 18 -17.18 -15.72 27.07
C LYS A 18 -16.35 -16.76 26.35
N LYS A 19 -16.97 -17.49 25.41
CA LYS A 19 -16.31 -18.53 24.60
C LYS A 19 -15.20 -17.94 23.72
N TYR A 20 -15.44 -16.78 23.10
CA TYR A 20 -14.54 -16.15 22.16
C TYR A 20 -13.76 -14.96 22.72
N ASP A 21 -13.89 -14.73 24.04
CA ASP A 21 -13.17 -13.71 24.79
C ASP A 21 -13.43 -12.26 24.35
N ILE A 22 -14.67 -11.97 23.95
CA ILE A 22 -15.06 -10.61 23.53
C ILE A 22 -15.39 -9.80 24.77
N LYS A 23 -14.48 -8.93 25.18
CA LYS A 23 -14.52 -8.20 26.47
C LYS A 23 -15.76 -7.34 26.61
N GLU A 24 -16.12 -6.59 25.60
CA GLU A 24 -17.21 -5.62 25.58
C GLU A 24 -18.58 -6.27 25.79
N LEU A 25 -18.70 -7.54 25.39
CA LEU A 25 -19.94 -8.31 25.46
C LEU A 25 -20.03 -9.22 26.68
N LYS A 26 -19.00 -9.30 27.54
CA LYS A 26 -18.99 -10.09 28.78
C LYS A 26 -19.78 -9.40 29.90
N THR A 27 -20.98 -8.96 29.60
CA THR A 27 -21.91 -8.35 30.56
C THR A 27 -23.34 -8.80 30.29
N LYS A 28 -24.17 -8.89 31.35
CA LYS A 28 -25.61 -9.12 31.26
C LYS A 28 -26.42 -7.84 31.47
N ASP A 29 -25.73 -6.73 31.68
CA ASP A 29 -26.34 -5.41 31.81
C ASP A 29 -26.75 -4.91 30.43
N LYS A 30 -28.04 -4.86 30.17
CA LYS A 30 -28.62 -4.41 28.92
C LYS A 30 -28.25 -2.99 28.55
N ASN A 31 -28.16 -2.07 29.54
CA ASN A 31 -27.82 -0.68 29.28
C ASN A 31 -26.36 -0.55 28.85
N LYS A 32 -25.44 -1.32 29.48
CA LYS A 32 -24.05 -1.37 29.07
C LYS A 32 -23.92 -1.87 27.64
N LEU A 33 -24.63 -2.95 27.28
CA LEU A 33 -24.63 -3.49 25.92
C LEU A 33 -25.14 -2.46 24.90
N LEU A 34 -26.28 -1.80 25.17
CA LEU A 34 -26.87 -0.81 24.27
C LEU A 34 -26.04 0.46 24.11
N ASN A 35 -25.12 0.74 25.03
CA ASN A 35 -24.25 1.92 24.99
C ASN A 35 -22.87 1.65 24.36
N ILE A 36 -22.59 0.44 23.89
CA ILE A 36 -21.35 0.11 23.18
C ILE A 36 -21.24 0.98 21.92
N LYS A 37 -20.11 1.66 21.77
CA LYS A 37 -19.79 2.50 20.59
C LYS A 37 -18.76 1.85 19.69
N GLU A 38 -17.84 1.10 20.27
CA GLU A 38 -16.78 0.37 19.59
C GLU A 38 -16.86 -1.11 19.98
N LEU A 39 -16.77 -2.00 19.00
CA LEU A 39 -16.85 -3.43 19.22
C LEU A 39 -15.82 -4.16 18.36
N THR A 40 -14.95 -4.93 19.02
CA THR A 40 -13.97 -5.78 18.35
C THR A 40 -14.35 -7.24 18.54
N LEU A 41 -14.62 -7.92 17.44
CA LEU A 41 -14.93 -9.35 17.38
C LEU A 41 -13.72 -10.12 16.87
N GLY A 42 -13.03 -10.82 17.77
CA GLY A 42 -11.85 -11.65 17.48
C GLY A 42 -10.54 -10.86 17.53
N GLU A 43 -9.45 -11.60 17.64
CA GLU A 43 -8.08 -11.04 17.65
C GLU A 43 -7.30 -11.51 16.42
N LEU A 44 -6.59 -10.59 15.75
CA LEU A 44 -5.86 -10.84 14.50
C LEU A 44 -4.82 -11.98 14.57
N PHE A 45 -4.30 -12.31 15.77
CA PHE A 45 -3.19 -13.24 15.93
C PHE A 45 -3.47 -14.47 16.80
N ARG A 46 -4.75 -14.69 17.23
CA ARG A 46 -5.12 -15.84 18.07
C ARG A 46 -6.07 -16.78 17.37
N ALA A 47 -5.51 -17.79 16.71
CA ALA A 47 -6.29 -18.82 15.99
C ALA A 47 -7.33 -19.55 16.86
N GLU A 48 -7.09 -19.68 18.15
CA GLU A 48 -7.93 -20.42 19.10
C GLU A 48 -9.30 -19.78 19.36
N LYS A 49 -9.44 -18.49 19.06
CA LYS A 49 -10.66 -17.70 19.32
C LYS A 49 -11.48 -17.37 18.07
N ASN A 50 -11.28 -18.15 16.99
CA ASN A 50 -11.97 -17.92 15.73
C ASN A 50 -13.40 -18.47 15.75
N PHE A 51 -14.37 -17.57 15.54
CA PHE A 51 -15.79 -17.92 15.44
C PHE A 51 -16.21 -18.14 13.98
N SER A 52 -17.19 -19.01 13.76
CA SER A 52 -17.73 -19.28 12.41
C SER A 52 -19.01 -18.52 12.09
N TYR A 53 -19.61 -17.88 13.09
CA TYR A 53 -20.84 -17.09 12.98
C TYR A 53 -20.85 -15.93 14.00
N ILE A 54 -21.63 -14.91 13.71
CA ILE A 54 -21.87 -13.76 14.61
C ILE A 54 -23.34 -13.82 15.05
N PRO A 55 -23.63 -13.78 16.38
CA PRO A 55 -25.01 -13.74 16.87
C PRO A 55 -25.78 -12.53 16.35
N ASN A 56 -27.01 -12.73 15.86
CA ASN A 56 -27.83 -11.63 15.35
C ASN A 56 -28.13 -10.56 16.39
N ALA A 57 -28.10 -10.90 17.68
CA ALA A 57 -28.30 -9.94 18.77
C ALA A 57 -27.27 -8.78 18.75
N ILE A 58 -26.07 -8.99 18.20
CA ILE A 58 -25.07 -7.95 18.03
C ILE A 58 -25.62 -6.81 17.17
N PHE A 59 -26.35 -7.13 16.12
CA PHE A 59 -26.89 -6.14 15.18
C PHE A 59 -28.12 -5.39 15.69
N LYS A 60 -28.52 -5.64 16.95
CA LYS A 60 -29.46 -4.82 17.72
C LYS A 60 -28.76 -3.71 18.53
N LEU A 61 -27.42 -3.76 18.61
CA LEU A 61 -26.59 -2.75 19.30
C LEU A 61 -26.36 -1.54 18.38
N VAL A 62 -27.43 -0.83 18.05
CA VAL A 62 -27.45 0.21 17.01
C VAL A 62 -26.60 1.44 17.31
N ASN A 63 -26.10 1.57 18.54
CA ASN A 63 -25.23 2.67 18.92
C ASN A 63 -23.75 2.43 18.58
N ILE A 64 -23.41 1.24 18.05
CA ILE A 64 -22.05 0.94 17.57
C ILE A 64 -21.70 1.89 16.41
N LYS A 65 -20.57 2.56 16.54
CA LYS A 65 -19.98 3.42 15.54
C LYS A 65 -18.82 2.76 14.82
N GLU A 66 -18.08 1.89 15.52
CA GLU A 66 -16.91 1.19 15.01
C GLU A 66 -17.04 -0.30 15.27
N LEU A 67 -16.95 -1.10 14.21
CA LEU A 67 -17.05 -2.55 14.29
C LEU A 67 -15.88 -3.20 13.55
N TYR A 68 -15.10 -3.97 14.32
CA TYR A 68 -13.96 -4.74 13.83
C TYR A 68 -14.27 -6.23 13.92
N ILE A 69 -14.25 -6.95 12.81
CA ILE A 69 -14.55 -8.37 12.70
C ILE A 69 -13.32 -9.10 12.18
N ASN A 70 -12.66 -9.87 13.04
CA ASN A 70 -11.45 -10.62 12.72
C ASN A 70 -11.68 -12.11 13.00
N SER A 71 -11.92 -12.90 11.96
CA SER A 71 -12.06 -14.35 12.11
C SER A 71 -11.82 -15.13 10.83
N ILE A 72 -10.82 -16.00 10.84
CA ILE A 72 -10.49 -16.89 9.71
C ILE A 72 -11.60 -17.90 9.40
N ASN A 73 -12.52 -18.15 10.33
CA ASN A 73 -13.59 -19.14 10.17
C ASN A 73 -14.94 -18.56 9.80
N LEU A 74 -15.08 -17.22 9.75
CA LEU A 74 -16.36 -16.59 9.43
C LEU A 74 -16.75 -16.89 7.98
N LYS A 75 -17.90 -17.56 7.80
CA LYS A 75 -18.41 -18.01 6.48
C LYS A 75 -19.45 -17.08 5.88
N ALA A 76 -20.19 -16.37 6.72
CA ALA A 76 -21.25 -15.46 6.29
C ALA A 76 -21.36 -14.28 7.26
N LEU A 77 -21.64 -13.10 6.70
CA LEU A 77 -22.05 -11.94 7.47
C LEU A 77 -23.58 -11.86 7.43
N PRO A 78 -24.26 -11.82 8.60
CA PRO A 78 -25.71 -11.73 8.64
C PRO A 78 -26.25 -10.48 7.94
N LYS A 79 -27.42 -10.62 7.29
CA LYS A 79 -28.12 -9.47 6.67
C LYS A 79 -28.48 -8.37 7.67
N ASP A 80 -28.63 -8.75 8.93
CA ASP A 80 -28.92 -7.83 10.04
C ASP A 80 -27.81 -6.78 10.27
N ILE A 81 -26.61 -6.93 9.68
CA ILE A 81 -25.56 -5.89 9.66
C ILE A 81 -26.14 -4.54 9.21
N GLY A 82 -27.10 -4.55 8.29
CA GLY A 82 -27.75 -3.35 7.79
C GLY A 82 -28.59 -2.58 8.83
N ASN A 83 -28.76 -3.13 10.04
CA ASN A 83 -29.45 -2.43 11.16
C ASN A 83 -28.52 -1.47 11.90
N LEU A 84 -27.19 -1.59 11.74
CA LEU A 84 -26.21 -0.72 12.40
C LEU A 84 -26.07 0.62 11.66
N ILE A 85 -27.17 1.33 11.51
CA ILE A 85 -27.24 2.57 10.70
C ILE A 85 -26.34 3.71 11.19
N ASN A 86 -25.90 3.66 12.46
CA ASN A 86 -24.98 4.65 13.05
C ASN A 86 -23.50 4.29 12.85
N LEU A 87 -23.21 3.18 12.16
CA LEU A 87 -21.85 2.72 11.95
C LEU A 87 -21.06 3.69 11.06
N GLU A 88 -19.91 4.13 11.55
CA GLU A 88 -19.00 5.03 10.86
C GLU A 88 -17.77 4.31 10.30
N GLU A 89 -17.32 3.25 10.97
CA GLU A 89 -16.19 2.40 10.54
C GLU A 89 -16.55 0.92 10.62
N LEU A 90 -16.24 0.17 9.55
CA LEU A 90 -16.39 -1.28 9.48
C LEU A 90 -15.11 -1.89 8.90
N VAL A 91 -14.50 -2.79 9.67
CA VAL A 91 -13.36 -3.59 9.24
C VAL A 91 -13.73 -5.07 9.31
N ILE A 92 -13.60 -5.76 8.19
CA ILE A 92 -13.79 -7.21 8.09
C ILE A 92 -12.47 -7.81 7.60
N GLY A 93 -11.81 -8.57 8.48
CA GLY A 93 -10.48 -9.10 8.20
C GLY A 93 -10.25 -10.51 8.77
N GLY A 94 -8.95 -10.86 8.94
CA GLY A 94 -8.55 -12.16 9.46
C GLY A 94 -8.62 -13.28 8.43
N ASP A 95 -8.47 -12.99 7.12
CA ASP A 95 -8.51 -13.96 6.01
C ASP A 95 -9.77 -14.84 6.06
N CYS A 96 -10.89 -14.19 6.31
CA CYS A 96 -12.18 -14.84 6.52
C CYS A 96 -12.65 -15.67 5.31
N LYS A 97 -13.51 -16.67 5.57
CA LYS A 97 -14.06 -17.57 4.54
C LYS A 97 -15.30 -17.01 3.85
N LEU A 98 -15.55 -15.71 3.96
CA LEU A 98 -16.67 -15.06 3.29
C LEU A 98 -16.52 -15.16 1.77
N LYS A 99 -17.55 -15.68 1.11
CA LYS A 99 -17.62 -15.71 -0.36
C LYS A 99 -18.37 -14.51 -0.94
N LYS A 100 -19.27 -13.92 -0.16
CA LYS A 100 -20.05 -12.75 -0.54
C LYS A 100 -20.49 -11.93 0.68
N LEU A 101 -20.80 -10.68 0.46
CA LEU A 101 -21.39 -9.78 1.45
C LEU A 101 -22.91 -9.71 1.25
N PRO A 102 -23.71 -9.51 2.32
CA PRO A 102 -25.12 -9.26 2.20
C PRO A 102 -25.36 -7.89 1.54
N LYS A 103 -26.37 -7.78 0.67
CA LYS A 103 -26.76 -6.51 0.03
C LYS A 103 -27.14 -5.43 1.05
N GLU A 104 -27.59 -5.83 2.22
CA GLU A 104 -27.97 -4.95 3.34
C GLU A 104 -26.82 -4.11 3.86
N ILE A 105 -25.57 -4.44 3.53
CA ILE A 105 -24.39 -3.59 3.84
C ILE A 105 -24.56 -2.19 3.26
N GLY A 106 -25.26 -2.05 2.13
CA GLY A 106 -25.57 -0.77 1.49
C GLY A 106 -26.51 0.15 2.28
N LYS A 107 -27.08 -0.33 3.41
CA LYS A 107 -27.89 0.48 4.32
C LYS A 107 -27.07 1.31 5.30
N LEU A 108 -25.76 1.02 5.41
CA LEU A 108 -24.84 1.67 6.37
C LEU A 108 -24.39 3.06 5.86
N THR A 109 -25.35 3.92 5.53
CA THR A 109 -25.09 5.19 4.81
C THR A 109 -24.24 6.20 5.59
N ASN A 110 -24.08 6.03 6.90
CA ASN A 110 -23.19 6.85 7.73
C ASN A 110 -21.72 6.40 7.69
N LEU A 111 -21.44 5.29 7.01
CA LEU A 111 -20.09 4.72 6.95
C LEU A 111 -19.12 5.65 6.24
N LYS A 112 -18.00 5.95 6.91
CA LYS A 112 -16.91 6.79 6.43
C LYS A 112 -15.70 5.96 6.02
N LYS A 113 -15.51 4.80 6.67
CA LYS A 113 -14.41 3.88 6.41
C LYS A 113 -14.90 2.44 6.33
N LEU A 114 -14.51 1.74 5.25
CA LEU A 114 -14.80 0.33 5.03
C LEU A 114 -13.53 -0.40 4.59
N GLU A 115 -13.13 -1.40 5.36
CA GLU A 115 -12.04 -2.31 5.00
C GLU A 115 -12.57 -3.74 4.92
N ILE A 116 -12.28 -4.43 3.82
CA ILE A 116 -12.65 -5.82 3.58
C ILE A 116 -11.42 -6.59 3.13
N ARG A 117 -10.90 -7.45 3.97
CA ARG A 117 -9.76 -8.32 3.71
C ARG A 117 -10.19 -9.78 3.81
N CYS A 118 -10.74 -10.31 2.72
CA CYS A 118 -11.32 -11.64 2.66
C CYS A 118 -10.90 -12.33 1.36
N GLU A 119 -9.91 -13.21 1.42
CA GLU A 119 -9.33 -13.90 0.25
C GLU A 119 -10.36 -14.66 -0.60
N LYS A 120 -11.40 -15.21 0.05
CA LYS A 120 -12.42 -16.04 -0.60
C LYS A 120 -13.57 -15.25 -1.22
N LEU A 121 -13.58 -13.93 -1.10
CA LEU A 121 -14.68 -13.09 -1.59
C LEU A 121 -14.67 -13.06 -3.13
N ASN A 122 -15.77 -13.49 -3.75
CA ASN A 122 -15.88 -13.64 -5.20
C ASN A 122 -16.51 -12.41 -5.86
N GLU A 123 -17.39 -11.72 -5.14
CA GLU A 123 -18.20 -10.61 -5.67
C GLU A 123 -18.52 -9.57 -4.59
N LEU A 124 -18.77 -8.36 -5.02
CA LEU A 124 -19.28 -7.27 -4.18
C LEU A 124 -20.73 -6.97 -4.60
N PRO A 125 -21.68 -6.83 -3.66
CA PRO A 125 -23.03 -6.43 -3.99
C PRO A 125 -23.04 -4.98 -4.50
N LYS A 126 -23.79 -4.70 -5.55
CA LYS A 126 -23.93 -3.34 -6.12
C LYS A 126 -24.45 -2.32 -5.09
N GLU A 127 -25.24 -2.78 -4.14
CA GLU A 127 -25.78 -1.96 -3.05
C GLU A 127 -24.70 -1.38 -2.13
N LEU A 128 -23.51 -2.03 -2.03
CA LEU A 128 -22.38 -1.49 -1.29
C LEU A 128 -22.02 -0.07 -1.75
N PHE A 129 -22.17 0.19 -3.04
CA PHE A 129 -21.82 1.48 -3.64
C PHE A 129 -22.90 2.58 -3.42
N ASN A 130 -23.93 2.29 -2.60
CA ASN A 130 -24.81 3.31 -2.05
C ASN A 130 -24.18 4.04 -0.84
N LEU A 131 -23.02 3.58 -0.35
CA LEU A 131 -22.27 4.16 0.76
C LEU A 131 -21.52 5.43 0.33
N THR A 132 -22.24 6.41 -0.18
CA THR A 132 -21.65 7.61 -0.81
C THR A 132 -20.91 8.52 0.18
N ASN A 133 -21.06 8.32 1.49
CA ASN A 133 -20.32 9.05 2.52
C ASN A 133 -18.92 8.48 2.79
N LEU A 134 -18.55 7.34 2.16
CA LEU A 134 -17.23 6.74 2.32
C LEU A 134 -16.13 7.72 1.92
N LYS A 135 -15.13 7.82 2.79
CA LYS A 135 -13.89 8.55 2.58
C LYS A 135 -12.71 7.62 2.34
N GLU A 136 -12.77 6.42 2.95
CA GLU A 136 -11.74 5.39 2.81
C GLU A 136 -12.41 4.05 2.49
N PHE A 137 -11.93 3.41 1.43
CA PHE A 137 -12.37 2.09 1.03
C PHE A 137 -11.17 1.21 0.71
N GLU A 138 -11.09 0.06 1.39
CA GLU A 138 -10.12 -0.98 1.11
C GLU A 138 -10.85 -2.28 0.78
N ILE A 139 -10.46 -2.91 -0.31
CA ILE A 139 -10.89 -4.26 -0.69
C ILE A 139 -9.69 -5.10 -1.09
N ARG A 140 -9.46 -6.18 -0.36
CA ARG A 140 -8.45 -7.19 -0.70
C ARG A 140 -9.10 -8.56 -0.80
N SER A 141 -9.02 -9.16 -1.98
CA SER A 141 -9.46 -10.52 -2.24
C SER A 141 -8.67 -11.18 -3.34
N GLU A 142 -8.24 -12.41 -3.11
CA GLU A 142 -7.59 -13.21 -4.15
C GLU A 142 -8.57 -13.70 -5.22
N ASN A 143 -9.86 -13.83 -4.88
CA ASN A 143 -10.88 -14.43 -5.74
C ASN A 143 -11.79 -13.42 -6.45
N LEU A 144 -11.72 -12.15 -6.10
CA LEU A 144 -12.54 -11.13 -6.76
C LEU A 144 -12.05 -10.91 -8.20
N GLU A 145 -12.92 -11.24 -9.16
CA GLU A 145 -12.58 -11.19 -10.59
C GLU A 145 -12.79 -9.80 -11.18
N LYS A 146 -13.80 -9.07 -10.68
CA LYS A 146 -14.17 -7.75 -11.22
C LYS A 146 -14.65 -6.81 -10.11
N LEU A 147 -14.28 -5.56 -10.24
CA LEU A 147 -14.88 -4.48 -9.48
C LEU A 147 -16.17 -4.02 -10.21
N PRO A 148 -17.30 -3.89 -9.52
CA PRO A 148 -18.51 -3.35 -10.10
C PRO A 148 -18.34 -1.91 -10.60
N LYS A 149 -18.93 -1.57 -11.75
CA LYS A 149 -18.90 -0.20 -12.29
C LYS A 149 -19.50 0.84 -11.34
N GLU A 150 -20.38 0.41 -10.47
CA GLU A 150 -21.01 1.22 -9.42
C GLU A 150 -20.02 1.86 -8.46
N ILE A 151 -18.75 1.40 -8.43
CA ILE A 151 -17.68 2.02 -7.63
C ILE A 151 -17.54 3.52 -7.93
N GLY A 152 -17.84 3.93 -9.16
CA GLY A 152 -17.83 5.34 -9.57
C GLY A 152 -18.80 6.24 -8.82
N LYS A 153 -19.76 5.68 -8.05
CA LYS A 153 -20.70 6.45 -7.21
C LYS A 153 -20.06 6.97 -5.92
N LEU A 154 -18.90 6.40 -5.51
CA LEU A 154 -18.24 6.75 -4.25
C LEU A 154 -17.40 8.03 -4.38
N THR A 155 -17.98 9.10 -4.89
CA THR A 155 -17.29 10.34 -5.27
C THR A 155 -16.65 11.11 -4.11
N ASN A 156 -16.99 10.77 -2.85
CA ASN A 156 -16.40 11.37 -1.66
C ASN A 156 -15.12 10.66 -1.20
N LEU A 157 -14.71 9.57 -1.87
CA LEU A 157 -13.49 8.85 -1.52
C LEU A 157 -12.25 9.73 -1.64
N LYS A 158 -11.41 9.63 -0.60
CA LYS A 158 -10.08 10.23 -0.52
C LYS A 158 -8.98 9.19 -0.59
N LYS A 159 -9.26 7.98 -0.09
CA LYS A 159 -8.33 6.85 -0.12
C LYS A 159 -9.03 5.61 -0.65
N LEU A 160 -8.40 4.95 -1.61
CA LEU A 160 -8.88 3.69 -2.18
C LEU A 160 -7.74 2.69 -2.26
N GLU A 161 -7.98 1.49 -1.76
CA GLU A 161 -7.08 0.36 -1.92
C GLU A 161 -7.80 -0.81 -2.57
N ILE A 162 -7.24 -1.30 -3.67
CA ILE A 162 -7.77 -2.40 -4.48
C ILE A 162 -6.73 -3.51 -4.53
N GLY A 163 -7.00 -4.63 -3.86
CA GLY A 163 -6.21 -5.85 -3.93
C GLY A 163 -7.02 -6.99 -4.53
N CYS A 164 -7.02 -7.11 -5.87
CA CYS A 164 -7.83 -8.07 -6.63
C CYS A 164 -6.95 -8.90 -7.57
N LYS A 165 -6.35 -9.99 -7.07
CA LYS A 165 -5.36 -10.77 -7.84
C LYS A 165 -5.89 -11.33 -9.17
N LYS A 166 -7.19 -11.68 -9.24
CA LYS A 166 -7.78 -12.23 -10.47
C LYS A 166 -8.28 -11.19 -11.46
N SER A 167 -8.39 -9.92 -11.05
CA SER A 167 -8.89 -8.86 -11.92
C SER A 167 -7.84 -8.49 -12.98
N ASN A 168 -8.26 -8.49 -14.23
CA ASN A 168 -7.43 -8.12 -15.38
C ASN A 168 -7.73 -6.71 -15.91
N GLU A 169 -8.75 -6.05 -15.36
CA GLU A 169 -9.19 -4.71 -15.77
C GLU A 169 -9.75 -3.92 -14.58
N LEU A 170 -9.70 -2.62 -14.69
CA LEU A 170 -10.36 -1.69 -13.79
C LEU A 170 -11.55 -1.05 -14.52
N PRO A 171 -12.75 -0.96 -13.91
CA PRO A 171 -13.90 -0.34 -14.54
C PRO A 171 -13.62 1.14 -14.82
N LYS A 172 -14.02 1.63 -15.99
CA LYS A 172 -13.80 3.03 -16.40
C LYS A 172 -14.46 4.03 -15.44
N GLU A 173 -15.55 3.65 -14.82
CA GLU A 173 -16.26 4.45 -13.82
C GLU A 173 -15.44 4.72 -12.56
N LEU A 174 -14.41 3.89 -12.26
CA LEU A 174 -13.46 4.14 -11.18
C LEU A 174 -12.82 5.53 -11.31
N PHE A 175 -12.55 5.96 -12.52
CA PHE A 175 -11.87 7.22 -12.80
C PHE A 175 -12.76 8.46 -12.65
N ASN A 176 -14.03 8.29 -12.23
CA ASN A 176 -14.92 9.36 -11.80
C ASN A 176 -14.62 9.81 -10.34
N LEU A 177 -13.76 9.09 -9.62
CA LEU A 177 -13.41 9.38 -8.23
C LEU A 177 -12.39 10.53 -8.12
N THR A 178 -12.71 11.67 -8.64
CA THR A 178 -11.81 12.84 -8.78
C THR A 178 -11.35 13.46 -7.45
N ASN A 179 -11.94 13.06 -6.32
CA ASN A 179 -11.55 13.49 -4.98
C ASN A 179 -10.44 12.62 -4.35
N LEU A 180 -10.01 11.55 -5.02
CA LEU A 180 -8.95 10.68 -4.51
C LEU A 180 -7.64 11.45 -4.31
N LYS A 181 -7.04 11.23 -3.12
CA LYS A 181 -5.72 11.68 -2.75
C LYS A 181 -4.70 10.54 -2.72
N SER A 182 -5.16 9.32 -2.44
CA SER A 182 -4.32 8.14 -2.39
C SER A 182 -5.02 6.96 -3.05
N ILE A 183 -4.29 6.24 -3.91
CA ILE A 183 -4.75 4.98 -4.48
C ILE A 183 -3.65 3.92 -4.41
N ILE A 184 -4.05 2.71 -4.00
CA ILE A 184 -3.22 1.51 -4.02
C ILE A 184 -3.90 0.49 -4.93
N ILE A 185 -3.17 -0.03 -5.92
CA ILE A 185 -3.68 -1.01 -6.89
C ILE A 185 -2.77 -2.24 -6.84
N SER A 186 -3.31 -3.37 -6.39
CA SER A 186 -2.63 -4.66 -6.34
C SER A 186 -3.44 -5.69 -7.11
N CYS A 187 -3.16 -5.80 -8.43
CA CYS A 187 -3.91 -6.62 -9.37
C CYS A 187 -2.94 -7.36 -10.29
N ASP A 188 -2.60 -8.62 -9.95
CA ASP A 188 -1.54 -9.39 -10.63
C ASP A 188 -1.80 -9.60 -12.12
N LYS A 189 -3.07 -9.71 -12.53
CA LYS A 189 -3.44 -9.90 -13.94
C LYS A 189 -3.57 -8.60 -14.74
N LEU A 190 -3.45 -7.45 -14.12
CA LEU A 190 -3.54 -6.17 -14.82
C LEU A 190 -2.30 -5.93 -15.68
N VAL A 191 -2.50 -5.81 -17.00
CA VAL A 191 -1.40 -5.66 -17.97
C VAL A 191 -1.05 -4.21 -18.25
N LYS A 192 -2.03 -3.31 -18.15
CA LYS A 192 -1.87 -1.87 -18.36
C LYS A 192 -2.84 -1.05 -17.51
N LEU A 193 -2.41 0.13 -17.13
CA LEU A 193 -3.29 1.12 -16.52
C LEU A 193 -4.03 1.88 -17.62
N PRO A 194 -5.33 2.15 -17.45
CA PRO A 194 -6.08 3.03 -18.36
C PRO A 194 -5.53 4.45 -18.36
N LYS A 195 -5.61 5.13 -19.52
CA LYS A 195 -5.21 6.54 -19.65
C LYS A 195 -5.99 7.48 -18.73
N GLU A 196 -7.21 7.09 -18.40
CA GLU A 196 -8.12 7.82 -17.51
C GLU A 196 -7.57 7.97 -16.08
N ILE A 197 -6.45 7.29 -15.74
CA ILE A 197 -5.74 7.51 -14.46
C ILE A 197 -5.44 9.00 -14.21
N CYS A 198 -5.25 9.77 -15.26
CA CYS A 198 -5.01 11.22 -15.19
C CYS A 198 -6.21 12.04 -14.66
N ASN A 199 -7.42 11.45 -14.62
CA ASN A 199 -8.62 12.11 -14.09
C ASN A 199 -8.52 12.32 -12.58
N PHE A 200 -7.63 11.61 -11.90
CA PHE A 200 -7.39 11.80 -10.46
C PHE A 200 -6.60 13.08 -10.16
N SER A 201 -7.19 14.22 -10.49
CA SER A 201 -6.54 15.55 -10.43
C SER A 201 -6.07 15.97 -9.03
N LYS A 202 -6.54 15.32 -7.96
CA LYS A 202 -6.14 15.57 -6.57
C LYS A 202 -5.19 14.52 -6.02
N LEU A 203 -4.74 13.56 -6.83
CA LEU A 203 -3.92 12.44 -6.36
C LEU A 203 -2.54 12.92 -5.92
N GLU A 204 -2.20 12.56 -4.68
CA GLU A 204 -0.92 12.85 -4.04
C GLU A 204 -0.06 11.58 -3.88
N ASN A 205 -0.71 10.40 -3.77
CA ASN A 205 -0.05 9.12 -3.58
C ASN A 205 -0.61 8.05 -4.52
N ILE A 206 0.27 7.36 -5.24
CA ILE A 206 -0.05 6.18 -6.02
C ILE A 206 0.92 5.05 -5.70
N GLU A 207 0.37 3.87 -5.41
CA GLU A 207 1.12 2.63 -5.23
C GLU A 207 0.53 1.56 -6.14
N ILE A 208 1.39 0.89 -6.90
CA ILE A 208 0.99 -0.12 -7.88
C ILE A 208 1.81 -1.38 -7.62
N ALA A 209 1.12 -2.50 -7.36
CA ALA A 209 1.69 -3.82 -7.17
C ALA A 209 1.02 -4.79 -8.16
N CYS A 210 1.46 -4.76 -9.40
CA CYS A 210 0.85 -5.50 -10.51
C CYS A 210 1.94 -6.23 -11.30
N GLU A 211 2.13 -7.52 -11.02
CA GLU A 211 3.19 -8.35 -11.60
C GLU A 211 3.23 -8.31 -13.14
N ASN A 212 2.06 -8.35 -13.77
CA ASN A 212 1.95 -8.39 -15.22
C ASN A 212 1.89 -7.03 -15.91
N LEU A 213 2.04 -5.93 -15.17
CA LEU A 213 2.04 -4.58 -15.73
C LEU A 213 3.23 -4.37 -16.65
N LYS A 214 2.96 -4.12 -17.95
CA LYS A 214 3.97 -3.98 -19.01
C LYS A 214 4.30 -2.53 -19.33
N GLU A 215 3.36 -1.62 -19.11
CA GLU A 215 3.49 -0.21 -19.47
C GLU A 215 2.66 0.69 -18.55
N LEU A 216 3.13 1.91 -18.38
CA LEU A 216 2.38 3.02 -17.81
C LEU A 216 1.88 3.91 -18.95
N PRO A 217 0.64 4.43 -18.88
CA PRO A 217 0.14 5.36 -19.87
C PRO A 217 0.93 6.68 -19.81
N HIS A 218 1.12 7.34 -20.94
CA HIS A 218 1.82 8.63 -20.99
C HIS A 218 1.08 9.73 -20.23
N GLU A 219 -0.24 9.61 -20.12
CA GLU A 219 -1.09 10.51 -19.34
C GLU A 219 -0.78 10.50 -17.85
N ILE A 220 -0.02 9.52 -17.33
CA ILE A 220 0.45 9.52 -15.94
C ILE A 220 1.16 10.82 -15.57
N GLY A 221 1.85 11.44 -16.53
CA GLY A 221 2.53 12.71 -16.37
C GLY A 221 1.61 13.92 -16.11
N ASN A 222 0.29 13.73 -16.21
CA ASN A 222 -0.70 14.77 -15.92
C ASN A 222 -1.10 14.83 -14.45
N LEU A 223 -0.64 13.88 -13.62
CA LEU A 223 -0.89 13.87 -12.16
C LEU A 223 -0.03 14.91 -11.43
N LYS A 224 -0.27 16.20 -11.68
CA LYS A 224 0.59 17.30 -11.23
C LYS A 224 0.68 17.49 -9.71
N LYS A 225 -0.22 16.88 -8.92
CA LYS A 225 -0.18 16.94 -7.45
C LYS A 225 0.52 15.74 -6.83
N LEU A 226 0.99 14.80 -7.66
CA LEU A 226 1.60 13.58 -7.17
C LEU A 226 2.92 13.87 -6.45
N LYS A 227 3.03 13.35 -5.20
CA LYS A 227 4.20 13.46 -4.32
C LYS A 227 4.88 12.13 -4.11
N TYR A 228 4.10 11.03 -4.07
CA TYR A 228 4.59 9.70 -3.75
C TYR A 228 4.18 8.75 -4.86
N PHE A 229 5.16 8.11 -5.49
CA PHE A 229 4.95 7.09 -6.50
C PHE A 229 5.74 5.83 -6.12
N THR A 230 5.04 4.71 -5.97
CA THR A 230 5.66 3.41 -5.69
C THR A 230 5.18 2.37 -6.67
N LEU A 231 6.11 1.61 -7.24
CA LEU A 231 5.84 0.49 -8.12
C LEU A 231 6.52 -0.77 -7.58
N TRP A 232 5.74 -1.81 -7.32
CA TRP A 232 6.18 -3.11 -6.85
C TRP A 232 6.07 -4.16 -7.95
N GLU A 233 7.04 -5.09 -8.02
CA GLU A 233 6.94 -6.35 -8.75
C GLU A 233 6.28 -6.25 -10.12
N SER A 234 6.79 -5.40 -11.02
CA SER A 234 6.19 -5.19 -12.33
C SER A 234 7.06 -5.71 -13.46
N ASN A 235 6.41 -6.16 -14.55
CA ASN A 235 7.08 -6.50 -15.81
C ASN A 235 7.30 -5.27 -16.71
N LEU A 236 7.38 -4.09 -16.11
CA LEU A 236 7.57 -2.82 -16.79
C LEU A 236 8.94 -2.79 -17.48
N LYS A 237 8.92 -2.58 -18.82
CA LYS A 237 10.14 -2.54 -19.63
C LYS A 237 10.71 -1.14 -19.79
N LYS A 238 9.87 -0.13 -19.70
CA LYS A 238 10.23 1.29 -19.83
C LYS A 238 9.25 2.18 -19.08
N ILE A 239 9.72 3.33 -18.67
CA ILE A 239 8.91 4.43 -18.11
C ILE A 239 8.67 5.43 -19.23
N PRO A 240 7.44 5.95 -19.45
CA PRO A 240 7.19 6.95 -20.46
C PRO A 240 7.92 8.26 -20.12
N LYS A 241 8.40 9.00 -21.14
CA LYS A 241 9.10 10.27 -20.94
C LYS A 241 8.26 11.32 -20.23
N GLU A 242 6.94 11.29 -20.43
CA GLU A 242 5.96 12.17 -19.78
C GLU A 242 5.93 12.00 -18.26
N PHE A 243 6.45 10.87 -17.74
CA PHE A 243 6.66 10.68 -16.30
C PHE A 243 7.51 11.82 -15.69
N GLY A 244 8.46 12.36 -16.45
CA GLY A 244 9.25 13.52 -16.05
C GLY A 244 8.45 14.80 -15.79
N ASN A 245 7.18 14.84 -16.17
CA ASN A 245 6.28 15.95 -15.87
C ASN A 245 5.74 15.97 -14.44
N LEU A 246 6.06 14.94 -13.63
CA LEU A 246 5.65 14.82 -12.21
C LEU A 246 6.59 15.63 -11.30
N ILE A 247 6.73 16.91 -11.57
CA ILE A 247 7.71 17.82 -10.93
C ILE A 247 7.55 18.01 -9.42
N ASN A 248 6.43 17.56 -8.85
CA ASN A 248 6.15 17.65 -7.42
C ASN A 248 6.47 16.36 -6.66
N LEU A 249 7.08 15.34 -7.32
CA LEU A 249 7.48 14.12 -6.63
C LEU A 249 8.51 14.42 -5.53
N GLU A 250 8.19 13.94 -4.32
CA GLU A 250 9.03 13.94 -3.14
C GLU A 250 9.65 12.56 -2.89
N SER A 251 8.93 11.48 -3.26
CA SER A 251 9.42 10.10 -3.18
C SER A 251 9.06 9.31 -4.43
N PHE A 252 10.07 8.64 -4.97
CA PHE A 252 9.92 7.74 -6.11
C PHE A 252 10.58 6.41 -5.79
N SER A 253 9.80 5.32 -5.85
CA SER A 253 10.28 3.98 -5.52
C SER A 253 9.85 2.97 -6.58
N ILE A 254 10.81 2.20 -7.07
CA ILE A 254 10.59 1.08 -7.97
C ILE A 254 11.25 -0.16 -7.39
N TYR A 255 10.48 -1.23 -7.20
CA TYR A 255 10.94 -2.50 -6.66
C TYR A 255 10.72 -3.64 -7.63
N SER A 256 11.71 -4.55 -7.71
CA SER A 256 11.62 -5.81 -8.48
C SER A 256 11.24 -5.63 -9.95
N CYS A 257 11.75 -4.59 -10.62
CA CYS A 257 11.45 -4.31 -12.01
C CYS A 257 12.48 -4.90 -12.98
N ILE A 258 12.10 -5.02 -14.25
CA ILE A 258 12.96 -5.51 -15.34
C ILE A 258 13.47 -4.40 -16.26
N LEU A 259 13.40 -3.16 -15.83
CA LEU A 259 13.91 -2.01 -16.57
C LEU A 259 15.38 -2.19 -16.90
N LYS A 260 15.76 -1.90 -18.13
CA LYS A 260 17.16 -1.91 -18.59
C LYS A 260 17.81 -0.54 -18.43
N GLU A 261 17.01 0.52 -18.56
CA GLU A 261 17.43 1.90 -18.56
C GLU A 261 16.47 2.72 -17.70
N PHE A 262 16.99 3.73 -17.07
CA PHE A 262 16.21 4.70 -16.33
C PHE A 262 16.03 5.96 -17.18
N PRO A 263 14.83 6.55 -17.27
CA PRO A 263 14.62 7.70 -18.12
C PRO A 263 15.42 8.90 -17.63
N LYS A 264 16.07 9.61 -18.55
CA LYS A 264 16.81 10.84 -18.23
C LYS A 264 15.91 11.95 -17.65
N GLU A 265 14.64 11.89 -17.98
CA GLU A 265 13.60 12.84 -17.52
C GLU A 265 13.39 12.83 -15.99
N ILE A 266 13.97 11.86 -15.28
CA ILE A 266 14.04 11.86 -13.79
C ILE A 266 14.69 13.14 -13.25
N THR A 267 15.52 13.83 -14.05
CA THR A 267 16.15 15.10 -13.71
C THR A 267 15.18 16.20 -13.36
N ASN A 268 13.94 16.09 -13.84
CA ASN A 268 12.91 17.11 -13.62
C ASN A 268 12.33 17.04 -12.19
N PHE A 269 12.68 16.01 -11.42
CA PHE A 269 12.15 15.84 -10.05
C PHE A 269 12.93 16.68 -9.04
N THR A 270 12.91 17.98 -9.22
CA THR A 270 13.68 18.93 -8.39
C THR A 270 13.29 18.91 -6.90
N LYS A 271 12.13 18.37 -6.55
CA LYS A 271 11.65 18.21 -5.17
C LYS A 271 11.93 16.84 -4.57
N LEU A 272 12.56 15.92 -5.32
CA LEU A 272 12.75 14.55 -4.88
C LEU A 272 13.69 14.47 -3.67
N ILE A 273 13.19 13.82 -2.60
CA ILE A 273 13.89 13.61 -1.34
C ILE A 273 14.34 12.16 -1.21
N HIS A 274 13.51 11.23 -1.67
CA HIS A 274 13.76 9.80 -1.58
C HIS A 274 13.68 9.13 -2.94
N LEU A 275 14.74 8.40 -3.32
CA LEU A 275 14.79 7.61 -4.53
C LEU A 275 15.17 6.17 -4.19
N THR A 276 14.31 5.23 -4.57
CA THR A 276 14.54 3.79 -4.43
C THR A 276 14.45 3.12 -5.79
N ILE A 277 15.50 2.40 -6.17
CA ILE A 277 15.60 1.68 -7.43
C ILE A 277 16.04 0.24 -7.13
N GLU A 278 15.13 -0.71 -7.26
CA GLU A 278 15.43 -2.14 -7.24
C GLU A 278 15.12 -2.74 -8.61
N CYS A 279 16.11 -2.71 -9.52
CA CYS A 279 15.96 -3.13 -10.91
C CYS A 279 17.09 -4.04 -11.31
N TYR A 280 16.86 -5.35 -11.34
CA TYR A 280 17.91 -6.36 -11.53
C TYR A 280 18.58 -6.31 -12.90
N LYS A 281 17.90 -5.84 -13.95
CA LYS A 281 18.43 -5.77 -15.34
C LYS A 281 19.06 -4.43 -15.69
N MET A 282 18.99 -3.43 -14.81
CA MET A 282 19.55 -2.11 -15.08
C MET A 282 21.08 -2.16 -15.09
N LYS A 283 21.67 -1.65 -16.15
CA LYS A 283 23.12 -1.68 -16.36
C LYS A 283 23.83 -0.40 -15.92
N GLU A 284 23.13 0.72 -16.01
CA GLU A 284 23.66 2.05 -15.71
C GLU A 284 22.56 2.98 -15.21
N LEU A 285 22.95 4.01 -14.48
CA LEU A 285 22.13 5.15 -14.12
C LEU A 285 22.44 6.30 -15.05
N PRO A 286 21.46 7.10 -15.45
CA PRO A 286 21.71 8.31 -16.23
C PRO A 286 22.57 9.29 -15.42
N ARG A 287 23.52 9.97 -16.09
CA ARG A 287 24.36 11.01 -15.46
C ARG A 287 23.53 12.13 -14.85
N GLU A 288 22.36 12.34 -15.40
CA GLU A 288 21.38 13.31 -14.96
C GLU A 288 20.87 13.08 -13.53
N ILE A 289 21.11 11.92 -12.93
CA ILE A 289 20.80 11.68 -11.51
C ILE A 289 21.46 12.76 -10.60
N GLY A 290 22.59 13.30 -11.03
CA GLY A 290 23.28 14.39 -10.30
C GLY A 290 22.48 15.69 -10.21
N ASN A 291 21.40 15.84 -10.97
CA ASN A 291 20.53 17.04 -10.91
C ASN A 291 19.50 16.97 -9.77
N LEU A 292 19.40 15.81 -9.09
CA LEU A 292 18.49 15.64 -7.94
C LEU A 292 19.09 16.23 -6.65
N ILE A 293 19.42 17.51 -6.68
CA ILE A 293 20.20 18.19 -5.61
C ILE A 293 19.53 18.17 -4.23
N ASN A 294 18.20 17.97 -4.16
CA ASN A 294 17.46 17.87 -2.90
C ASN A 294 17.37 16.45 -2.34
N LEU A 295 17.98 15.47 -3.04
CA LEU A 295 17.91 14.07 -2.63
C LEU A 295 18.64 13.85 -1.30
N LYS A 296 17.93 13.27 -0.32
CA LYS A 296 18.46 12.92 0.99
C LYS A 296 18.72 11.43 1.14
N SER A 297 17.96 10.59 0.44
CA SER A 297 18.10 9.14 0.51
C SER A 297 18.11 8.52 -0.87
N LEU A 298 19.15 7.75 -1.15
CA LEU A 298 19.32 6.98 -2.38
C LEU A 298 19.51 5.51 -2.05
N TYR A 299 18.57 4.66 -2.48
CA TYR A 299 18.70 3.22 -2.43
C TYR A 299 18.76 2.65 -3.84
N ILE A 300 19.76 1.85 -4.12
CA ILE A 300 19.94 1.18 -5.41
C ILE A 300 20.23 -0.30 -5.17
N LYS A 301 19.44 -1.17 -5.80
CA LYS A 301 19.72 -2.61 -5.86
C LYS A 301 19.62 -3.09 -7.30
N SER A 302 20.74 -3.55 -7.84
CA SER A 302 20.82 -4.06 -9.21
C SER A 302 21.89 -5.14 -9.35
N ALA A 303 21.54 -6.23 -10.01
CA ALA A 303 22.51 -7.29 -10.30
C ALA A 303 23.48 -6.92 -11.43
N ASN A 304 23.07 -6.07 -12.35
CA ASN A 304 23.81 -5.77 -13.58
C ASN A 304 24.42 -4.37 -13.64
N LEU A 305 24.27 -3.56 -12.58
CA LEU A 305 24.84 -2.21 -12.55
C LEU A 305 26.37 -2.26 -12.63
N LYS A 306 26.93 -1.63 -13.65
CA LYS A 306 28.38 -1.63 -13.90
C LYS A 306 29.12 -0.59 -13.07
N GLU A 307 28.58 0.61 -13.01
CA GLU A 307 29.16 1.75 -12.32
C GLU A 307 28.11 2.80 -11.96
N LEU A 308 28.47 3.71 -11.07
CA LEU A 308 27.70 4.91 -10.78
C LEU A 308 28.27 6.08 -11.60
N PRO A 309 27.42 6.96 -12.13
CA PRO A 309 27.90 8.15 -12.82
C PRO A 309 28.67 9.07 -11.85
N LYS A 310 29.71 9.73 -12.34
CA LYS A 310 30.54 10.67 -11.56
C LYS A 310 29.72 11.87 -11.05
N GLU A 311 28.62 12.19 -11.72
CA GLU A 311 27.69 13.27 -11.38
C GLU A 311 26.95 13.02 -10.07
N ILE A 312 27.02 11.80 -9.52
CA ILE A 312 26.47 11.49 -8.18
C ILE A 312 27.08 12.40 -7.09
N LYS A 313 28.29 12.93 -7.31
CA LYS A 313 28.91 13.92 -6.41
C LYS A 313 28.08 15.20 -6.21
N ASN A 314 27.20 15.51 -7.15
CA ASN A 314 26.35 16.70 -7.09
C ASN A 314 25.19 16.57 -6.10
N LEU A 315 24.96 15.38 -5.56
CA LEU A 315 23.90 15.10 -4.56
C LEU A 315 24.33 15.60 -3.17
N VAL A 316 24.61 16.90 -3.05
CA VAL A 316 25.22 17.54 -1.85
C VAL A 316 24.38 17.43 -0.58
N ASN A 317 23.07 17.14 -0.71
CA ASN A 317 22.17 16.96 0.42
C ASN A 317 21.98 15.51 0.86
N LEU A 318 22.75 14.57 0.27
CA LEU A 318 22.56 13.15 0.53
C LEU A 318 22.96 12.80 1.97
N GLU A 319 21.99 12.26 2.73
CA GLU A 319 22.15 11.81 4.10
C GLU A 319 22.30 10.30 4.22
N ARG A 320 21.72 9.56 3.27
CA ARG A 320 21.73 8.10 3.22
C ARG A 320 21.98 7.59 1.82
N ILE A 321 22.91 6.64 1.70
CA ILE A 321 23.17 5.91 0.47
C ILE A 321 23.29 4.40 0.76
N ASP A 322 22.45 3.62 0.10
CA ASP A 322 22.47 2.16 0.13
C ASP A 322 22.64 1.64 -1.28
N ILE A 323 23.68 0.88 -1.55
CA ILE A 323 23.94 0.29 -2.85
C ILE A 323 24.17 -1.19 -2.70
N ILE A 324 23.33 -1.99 -3.34
CA ILE A 324 23.42 -3.44 -3.36
C ILE A 324 23.55 -3.89 -4.82
N TRP A 325 24.66 -4.57 -5.17
CA TRP A 325 24.89 -5.08 -6.50
C TRP A 325 25.47 -6.50 -6.52
N ASP A 326 25.39 -7.17 -7.64
CA ASP A 326 25.97 -8.48 -7.84
C ASP A 326 27.35 -8.34 -8.50
N GLY A 327 28.39 -8.51 -7.72
CA GLY A 327 29.74 -8.95 -8.01
C GLY A 327 30.63 -8.29 -9.04
N TYR A 328 30.13 -7.58 -10.04
CA TYR A 328 30.94 -7.09 -11.17
C TYR A 328 31.07 -5.57 -11.26
N ALA A 329 30.55 -4.82 -10.31
CA ALA A 329 30.77 -3.38 -10.27
C ALA A 329 32.27 -3.10 -10.08
N LYS A 330 32.95 -2.81 -11.17
CA LYS A 330 34.39 -2.63 -11.18
C LYS A 330 34.83 -1.33 -10.51
N ARG A 331 33.95 -0.31 -10.36
CA ARG A 331 34.35 1.00 -9.84
C ARG A 331 33.22 1.74 -9.15
N LEU A 332 33.40 1.98 -7.85
CA LEU A 332 32.72 3.06 -7.14
C LEU A 332 33.43 4.36 -7.44
N PRO A 333 32.72 5.42 -7.81
CA PRO A 333 33.35 6.73 -7.93
C PRO A 333 33.90 7.17 -6.57
N ASN A 334 35.14 7.67 -6.54
CA ASN A 334 35.78 8.17 -5.31
C ASN A 334 34.97 9.30 -4.68
N GLU A 335 34.21 10.00 -5.48
CA GLU A 335 33.37 11.15 -5.14
C GLU A 335 32.33 10.80 -4.07
N ILE A 336 31.94 9.53 -3.95
CA ILE A 336 31.02 9.06 -2.89
C ILE A 336 31.57 9.26 -1.47
N LEU A 337 32.91 9.38 -1.36
CA LEU A 337 33.58 9.61 -0.09
C LEU A 337 33.49 11.08 0.38
N ASN A 338 33.11 11.98 -0.49
CA ASN A 338 33.12 13.43 -0.27
C ASN A 338 31.77 14.01 0.21
N PHE A 339 30.75 13.17 0.40
CA PHE A 339 29.46 13.65 0.90
C PHE A 339 29.57 14.13 2.36
N GLU A 340 29.41 15.42 2.59
CA GLU A 340 29.54 16.04 3.92
C GLU A 340 28.39 15.72 4.86
N LYS A 341 27.15 15.64 4.31
CA LYS A 341 25.92 15.40 5.08
C LYS A 341 25.62 13.93 5.33
N LEU A 342 26.44 13.02 4.82
CA LEU A 342 26.16 11.59 4.86
C LEU A 342 26.18 11.05 6.29
N LYS A 343 25.03 10.53 6.72
CA LYS A 343 24.81 9.89 8.03
C LYS A 343 24.88 8.37 7.95
N PHE A 344 24.54 7.81 6.78
CA PHE A 344 24.50 6.37 6.58
C PHE A 344 25.04 6.01 5.18
N ILE A 345 25.93 5.02 5.15
CA ILE A 345 26.42 4.43 3.91
C ILE A 345 26.45 2.91 4.05
N GLU A 346 25.79 2.22 3.13
CA GLU A 346 25.84 0.77 3.01
C GLU A 346 26.12 0.39 1.56
N ILE A 347 27.16 -0.42 1.38
CA ILE A 347 27.52 -0.93 0.07
C ILE A 347 27.71 -2.43 0.24
N LYS A 348 26.84 -3.22 -0.41
CA LYS A 348 26.81 -4.67 -0.30
C LYS A 348 26.98 -5.32 -1.67
N LYS A 349 27.69 -6.47 -1.66
CA LYS A 349 27.62 -7.43 -2.73
C LYS A 349 26.44 -8.39 -2.46
N LEU A 350 25.61 -8.71 -3.46
CA LEU A 350 24.60 -9.75 -3.33
C LEU A 350 25.27 -11.07 -2.91
N GLY A 351 24.82 -11.65 -1.81
CA GLY A 351 25.40 -12.86 -1.21
C GLY A 351 26.35 -12.66 -0.01
N PHE A 352 26.77 -11.43 0.28
CA PHE A 352 27.61 -11.16 1.47
C PHE A 352 27.04 -9.99 2.30
N ILE A 353 26.71 -10.27 3.56
CA ILE A 353 26.14 -9.26 4.46
C ILE A 353 27.30 -8.51 5.15
N TYR A 354 27.48 -7.23 4.82
CA TYR A 354 28.28 -6.32 5.63
C TYR A 354 27.34 -5.32 6.32
N LYS A 355 27.13 -5.49 7.63
CA LYS A 355 26.40 -4.49 8.43
C LYS A 355 27.30 -3.31 8.78
N SER A 356 26.87 -2.08 8.47
CA SER A 356 27.38 -0.88 9.14
C SER A 356 26.21 -0.01 9.60
N VAL A 357 26.11 0.21 10.90
CA VAL A 357 25.03 0.96 11.54
C VAL A 357 25.57 2.31 12.03
N GLY A 358 24.79 3.36 11.79
CA GLY A 358 25.09 4.74 12.02
C GLY A 358 25.65 5.14 13.40
N ARG A 359 26.80 5.77 13.34
CA ARG A 359 27.36 6.85 14.16
C ARG A 359 28.52 7.43 13.34
N LYS A 360 28.82 8.72 13.50
CA LYS A 360 29.87 9.42 12.75
C LYS A 360 31.18 8.63 12.64
N TYR A 361 31.58 7.92 13.70
CA TYR A 361 32.75 7.06 13.74
C TYR A 361 32.68 5.83 12.82
N LYS A 362 31.47 5.25 12.64
CA LYS A 362 31.29 4.08 11.78
C LYS A 362 31.28 4.47 10.29
N ILE A 363 30.82 5.68 9.95
CA ILE A 363 30.85 6.22 8.60
C ILE A 363 32.28 6.40 8.16
N GLU A 364 33.16 7.00 9.00
CA GLU A 364 34.58 7.16 8.69
C GLU A 364 35.29 5.80 8.50
N LYS A 365 34.97 4.82 9.32
CA LYS A 365 35.51 3.45 9.18
C LYS A 365 35.02 2.79 7.88
N ALA A 366 33.74 2.99 7.51
CA ALA A 366 33.16 2.52 6.24
C ALA A 366 33.83 3.20 5.05
N LYS A 367 33.98 4.53 5.07
CA LYS A 367 34.70 5.31 4.06
C LYS A 367 36.13 4.79 3.87
N LYS A 368 36.88 4.55 4.96
CA LYS A 368 38.23 3.98 4.92
C LYS A 368 38.26 2.58 4.28
N LYS A 369 37.29 1.71 4.61
CA LYS A 369 37.18 0.37 4.02
C LYS A 369 36.82 0.43 2.53
N ILE A 370 35.91 1.30 2.14
CA ILE A 370 35.55 1.54 0.74
C ILE A 370 36.74 2.05 -0.03
N LYS A 371 37.47 3.05 0.48
CA LYS A 371 38.72 3.57 -0.11
C LYS A 371 39.75 2.48 -0.33
N LYS A 372 39.94 1.57 0.64
CA LYS A 372 40.84 0.44 0.51
C LYS A 372 40.43 -0.53 -0.59
N ASN A 373 39.13 -0.79 -0.74
CA ASN A 373 38.62 -1.68 -1.79
C ASN A 373 38.73 -1.04 -3.20
N ILE A 374 38.42 0.27 -3.32
CA ILE A 374 38.62 1.03 -4.56
C ILE A 374 40.06 0.98 -5.02
N ASN A 375 41.03 1.10 -4.08
CA ASN A 375 42.46 1.06 -4.40
C ASN A 375 42.93 -0.34 -4.82
N LYS A 376 42.33 -1.41 -4.28
CA LYS A 376 42.65 -2.80 -4.70
C LYS A 376 42.16 -3.10 -6.14
N THR A 377 40.98 -2.59 -6.53
CA THR A 377 40.46 -2.78 -7.89
C THR A 377 41.15 -1.97 -8.97
N LYS A 378 41.98 -0.96 -8.58
CA LYS A 378 42.81 -0.19 -9.53
C LYS A 378 44.18 -0.89 -9.83
N LYS A 379 44.55 -1.91 -9.06
CA LYS A 379 45.85 -2.62 -9.19
C LYS A 379 45.71 -3.99 -9.87
N GLY A 380 44.53 -4.43 -10.22
CA GLY A 380 44.23 -5.60 -11.05
C GLY A 380 43.42 -5.17 -12.25
#